data_e116e63925419a952211b6c37e2b2d43
#
_entry.id   e116e63925419a952211b6c37e2b2d43
#
_cell.length_a   1.000
_cell.length_b   1.000
_cell.length_c   1.000
_cell.angle_alpha   90.00
_cell.angle_beta   90.00
_cell.angle_gamma   90.00
#
_symmetry.space_group_name_H-M   'P 1'
#
loop_
_entity.id
_entity.type
_entity.pdbx_description
1 polymer ?
#
loop_
_entity_poly.entity_id
_entity_poly.type
_entity_poly.pdbx_seq_one_letter_code
_entity_poly.pdbx_strand_id
1 'polypeptide(L)' 'MRFNELVQKLEKGGWKQLRTGKSSLRIFVKDGKELIVHYHGNAEVPKGTAADTLKKAGLK' A
#
# COMPACT_ATOMS: atom_id res chain seq x y z
N MET A 1 -0.56 -4.56 -12.10
CA MET A 1 -0.43 -4.90 -10.68
C MET A 1 -1.77 -4.78 -10.00
N ARG A 2 -2.13 -5.75 -9.19
CA ARG A 2 -3.37 -5.71 -8.42
C ARG A 2 -3.11 -5.20 -7.01
N PHE A 3 -4.16 -4.72 -6.34
CA PHE A 3 -3.99 -4.19 -5.00
C PHE A 3 -3.42 -5.22 -4.03
N ASN A 4 -3.80 -6.50 -4.16
CA ASN A 4 -3.22 -7.54 -3.33
C ASN A 4 -1.71 -7.63 -3.51
N GLU A 5 -1.23 -7.49 -4.74
CA GLU A 5 0.20 -7.51 -5.00
C GLU A 5 0.89 -6.28 -4.41
N LEU A 6 0.23 -5.13 -4.52
CA LEU A 6 0.79 -3.89 -3.97
C LEU A 6 0.98 -4.02 -2.46
N VAL A 7 -0.05 -4.54 -1.76
CA VAL A 7 0.03 -4.74 -0.32
C VAL A 7 1.16 -5.71 0.03
N GLN A 8 1.30 -6.80 -0.73
CA GLN A 8 2.38 -7.75 -0.49
C GLN A 8 3.75 -7.10 -0.64
N LYS A 9 3.90 -6.26 -1.65
CA LYS A 9 5.17 -5.56 -1.86
C LYS A 9 5.49 -4.62 -0.69
N LEU A 10 4.48 -3.93 -0.18
CA LEU A 10 4.66 -3.08 0.98
C LEU A 10 5.11 -3.88 2.20
N GLU A 11 4.45 -5.00 2.44
CA GLU A 11 4.81 -5.85 3.58
C GLU A 11 6.22 -6.40 3.44
N LYS A 12 6.61 -6.83 2.26
CA LYS A 12 7.97 -7.31 2.02
C LYS A 12 8.99 -6.20 2.20
N GLY A 13 8.61 -4.97 1.96
CA GLY A 13 9.48 -3.82 2.15
C GLY A 13 9.58 -3.35 3.59
N GLY A 14 8.93 -4.05 4.52
CA GLY A 14 9.00 -3.70 5.93
C GLY A 14 7.83 -2.89 6.45
N TRP A 15 6.87 -2.59 5.60
CA TRP A 15 5.67 -1.88 6.03
C TRP A 15 4.72 -2.82 6.74
N LYS A 16 4.15 -2.37 7.83
CA LYS A 16 3.19 -3.16 8.59
C LYS A 16 1.83 -2.49 8.53
N GLN A 17 0.79 -3.28 8.35
CA GLN A 17 -0.56 -2.75 8.36
C GLN A 17 -0.91 -2.40 9.80
N LEU A 18 -1.15 -1.13 10.04
CA LEU A 18 -1.49 -0.65 11.38
C LEU A 18 -2.94 -0.97 11.70
N ARG A 19 -3.82 -0.60 10.79
CA ARG A 19 -5.24 -0.87 10.96
C ARG A 19 -5.95 -0.65 9.64
N THR A 20 -7.18 -1.15 9.58
CA THR A 20 -8.06 -0.91 8.46
C THR A 20 -8.90 0.33 8.79
N GLY A 21 -8.89 1.30 7.88
CA GLY A 21 -9.77 2.44 8.01
C GLY A 21 -11.17 2.07 7.53
N LYS A 22 -11.99 3.08 7.29
CA LYS A 22 -13.33 2.84 6.76
C LYS A 22 -13.22 2.22 5.38
N SER A 23 -14.09 1.27 5.10
CA SER A 23 -14.20 0.64 3.80
C SER A 23 -12.89 0.09 3.30
N SER A 24 -12.30 0.74 2.32
CA SER A 24 -11.15 0.24 1.60
C SER A 24 -9.83 0.85 2.04
N LEU A 25 -9.82 1.66 3.09
CA LEU A 25 -8.57 2.27 3.53
C LEU A 25 -7.73 1.29 4.33
N ARG A 26 -6.45 1.21 4.00
CA ARG A 26 -5.46 0.43 4.74
C ARG A 26 -4.33 1.35 5.12
N ILE A 27 -3.99 1.39 6.40
CA ILE A 27 -2.94 2.26 6.89
C ILE A 27 -1.73 1.41 7.25
N PHE A 28 -0.61 1.71 6.62
CA PHE A 28 0.65 1.01 6.87
C PHE A 28 1.63 1.92 7.55
N VAL A 29 2.49 1.37 8.39
CA VAL A 29 3.51 2.14 9.10
C VAL A 29 4.87 1.48 8.94
N LYS A 30 5.90 2.32 8.90
CA LYS A 30 7.29 1.87 8.87
C LYS A 30 8.15 3.02 9.36
N ASP A 31 8.96 2.75 10.40
CA ASP A 31 9.93 3.72 10.93
C ASP A 31 9.32 5.08 11.23
N GLY A 32 8.13 5.08 11.82
CA GLY A 32 7.45 6.32 12.18
C GLY A 32 6.74 7.01 11.04
N LYS A 33 6.75 6.43 9.85
CA LYS A 33 6.06 6.96 8.69
C LYS A 33 4.75 6.22 8.47
N GLU A 34 3.76 6.93 7.95
CA GLU A 34 2.47 6.33 7.61
C GLU A 34 2.24 6.37 6.12
N LEU A 35 1.63 5.32 5.61
CA LEU A 35 1.27 5.24 4.21
C LEU A 35 -0.17 4.77 4.12
N ILE A 36 -1.01 5.54 3.43
CA ILE A 36 -2.42 5.21 3.27
C ILE A 36 -2.65 4.65 1.88
N VAL A 37 -3.28 3.48 1.82
CA VAL A 37 -3.57 2.81 0.56
C VAL A 37 -5.07 2.58 0.46
N HIS A 38 -5.65 2.95 -0.68
CA HIS A 38 -7.04 2.63 -0.97
C HIS A 38 -7.10 1.23 -1.55
N TYR A 39 -7.37 0.26 -0.70
CA TYR A 39 -7.31 -1.15 -1.08
C TYR A 39 -8.63 -1.61 -1.70
N HIS A 40 -8.54 -2.18 -2.88
CA HIS A 40 -9.71 -2.66 -3.61
C HIS A 40 -9.60 -4.14 -3.97
N GLY A 41 -8.95 -4.92 -3.13
CA GLY A 41 -8.88 -6.37 -3.30
C GLY A 41 -8.15 -6.78 -4.57
N ASN A 42 -8.86 -7.46 -5.47
CA ASN A 42 -8.26 -7.94 -6.71
C ASN A 42 -8.34 -6.96 -7.87
N ALA A 43 -8.80 -5.75 -7.61
CA ALA A 43 -8.88 -4.76 -8.67
C ALA A 43 -7.49 -4.34 -9.14
N GLU A 44 -7.43 -3.87 -10.37
CA GLU A 44 -6.18 -3.41 -10.95
C GLU A 44 -5.80 -2.05 -10.39
N VAL A 45 -4.53 -1.88 -10.01
CA VAL A 45 -4.03 -0.59 -9.55
C VAL A 45 -3.59 0.21 -10.77
N PRO A 46 -4.09 1.44 -10.95
CA PRO A 46 -3.58 2.28 -12.03
C PRO A 46 -2.07 2.45 -11.92
N LYS A 47 -1.39 2.48 -13.07
CA LYS A 47 0.07 2.56 -13.08
C LYS A 47 0.60 3.74 -12.29
N GLY A 48 -0.02 4.91 -12.45
CA GLY A 48 0.42 6.10 -11.73
C GLY A 48 0.27 5.94 -10.23
N THR A 49 -0.84 5.36 -9.80
CA THR A 49 -1.08 5.12 -8.37
C THR A 49 -0.08 4.12 -7.81
N ALA A 50 0.17 3.03 -8.54
CA ALA A 50 1.12 2.02 -8.08
C ALA A 50 2.52 2.61 -7.95
N ALA A 51 2.97 3.33 -8.97
CA ALA A 51 4.29 3.93 -8.95
C ALA A 51 4.42 4.95 -7.83
N ASP A 52 3.40 5.79 -7.63
CA ASP A 52 3.41 6.79 -6.59
C ASP A 52 3.46 6.15 -5.20
N THR A 53 2.65 5.12 -5.00
CA THR A 53 2.61 4.42 -3.71
C THR A 53 3.95 3.77 -3.40
N LEU A 54 4.53 3.08 -4.37
CA LEU A 54 5.82 2.43 -4.16
C LEU A 54 6.92 3.45 -3.93
N LYS A 55 6.86 4.57 -4.63
CA LYS A 55 7.84 5.63 -4.45
C LYS A 55 7.76 6.21 -3.04
N LYS A 56 6.54 6.47 -2.56
CA LYS A 56 6.35 6.98 -1.20
C LYS A 56 6.81 5.99 -0.15
N ALA A 57 6.70 4.71 -0.46
CA ALA A 57 7.12 3.64 0.44
C ALA A 57 8.62 3.38 0.39
N GLY A 58 9.34 4.04 -0.52
CA GLY A 58 10.77 3.80 -0.70
C GLY A 58 11.07 2.52 -1.45
N LEU A 59 10.07 1.94 -2.09
CA LEU A 59 10.20 0.73 -2.89
C LEU A 59 10.06 1.11 -4.36
N LYS A 60 10.82 0.51 -5.20
CA LYS A 60 10.74 0.83 -6.64
C LYS A 60 10.02 -0.24 -7.41
#